data_ca1ef2da61f798f4ccd1a98b9e71bb84
#
_entry.id   ca1ef2da61f798f4ccd1a98b9e71bb84
#
_cell.length_a   1.000
_cell.length_b   1.000
_cell.length_c   1.000
_cell.angle_alpha   90.00
_cell.angle_beta   90.00
_cell.angle_gamma   90.00
#
_symmetry.space_group_name_H-M   'P 1'
#
loop_
_entity.id
_entity.type
_entity.pdbx_description
1 polymer ?
#
loop_
_entity_poly.entity_id
_entity_poly.type
_entity_poly.pdbx_seq_one_letter_code
_entity_poly.pdbx_strand_id
1 'polypeptide(L)'
;MGREIPDPKLMPGGNYIKIGRDSAKSTYLLFAPSAEEVGVLAKYLSIFQNHGVNLLHIESRPSTKMPDLYEFMVECAPTGNIGDAIQDIKNSSQYLQIISRDYKDNEDTVPWFPRRIRDLDRFANQILSYGAELDADHPGFTDPVYRERRKYFADIAYHYKHGQKLPHVDYTQEEIDTWGKVYRQLIALYPKYACKEHNHVFPLLQENCGYREDNIPQLEDVSNFLKDCTGFTLRPVAGLLSSRDFLAGLAFRVFHSTQYIRHPSKPYYTPEPDVCHELLGHAPLFADPAFAQFSQEIGLASLGAPDEYIEKLATCFWFTVEFGLCREKDGLKAYGAGLLSSFGELRHALSDKPEYRAFEPPKTAVQKYPITEYQPVYYVAESFEDAKERMIKYALTIPKSFGVRYNAYTQSIEVLDSKPQIERLVSTIGSEMTILINSLKKL
;
A
#
# COMPACT_ATOMS: atom_id res chain seq x y z
N MET A 1 17.93 40.77 -0.32
CA MET A 1 17.14 40.26 0.81
C MET A 1 17.36 38.77 0.87
N GLY A 2 18.05 38.29 1.91
CA GLY A 2 18.28 36.85 2.09
C GLY A 2 16.94 36.15 2.25
N ARG A 3 16.66 35.13 1.44
CA ARG A 3 15.52 34.24 1.67
C ARG A 3 15.82 33.50 2.97
N GLU A 4 14.99 33.69 3.99
CA GLU A 4 15.07 32.87 5.20
C GLU A 4 14.92 31.42 4.81
N ILE A 5 15.90 30.61 5.23
CA ILE A 5 15.82 29.16 5.11
C ILE A 5 14.73 28.71 6.09
N PRO A 6 13.65 28.07 5.63
CA PRO A 6 12.57 27.64 6.53
C PRO A 6 13.10 26.65 7.55
N ASP A 7 12.60 26.71 8.78
CA ASP A 7 12.90 25.75 9.82
C ASP A 7 12.61 24.31 9.31
N PRO A 8 13.58 23.39 9.34
CA PRO A 8 13.39 21.99 8.94
C PRO A 8 12.22 21.31 9.64
N LYS A 9 11.88 21.75 10.86
CA LYS A 9 10.73 21.25 11.64
C LYS A 9 9.37 21.58 11.03
N LEU A 10 9.30 22.58 10.13
CA LEU A 10 8.07 22.99 9.43
C LEU A 10 7.88 22.28 8.09
N MET A 11 8.82 21.43 7.68
CA MET A 11 8.78 20.75 6.40
C MET A 11 8.04 19.42 6.56
N PRO A 12 6.88 19.23 5.92
CA PRO A 12 6.31 17.91 5.76
C PRO A 12 7.14 17.16 4.72
N GLY A 13 7.92 16.19 5.13
CA GLY A 13 8.70 15.41 4.22
C GLY A 13 9.98 14.97 4.88
N GLY A 14 9.93 13.81 5.46
CA GLY A 14 11.10 13.17 5.98
C GLY A 14 11.91 12.52 4.88
N ASN A 15 13.13 12.25 5.24
CA ASN A 15 14.11 11.60 4.40
C ASN A 15 13.69 10.16 4.07
N TYR A 16 13.35 9.91 2.81
CA TYR A 16 13.29 8.56 2.25
C TYR A 16 14.67 8.03 1.85
N ILE A 17 15.74 8.70 2.25
CA ILE A 17 17.10 8.41 1.79
C ILE A 17 17.63 7.21 2.58
N LYS A 18 18.02 6.17 1.86
CA LYS A 18 18.87 5.09 2.36
C LYS A 18 20.18 5.71 2.86
N ILE A 19 20.38 5.78 4.17
CA ILE A 19 21.65 6.22 4.74
C ILE A 19 22.65 5.07 4.58
N GLY A 20 23.44 5.12 3.51
CA GLY A 20 24.59 4.21 3.35
C GLY A 20 25.54 4.33 4.53
N ARG A 21 26.10 3.21 4.98
CA ARG A 21 26.97 3.13 6.17
C ARG A 21 28.21 4.03 6.11
N ASP A 22 28.58 4.58 4.93
CA ASP A 22 29.81 5.36 4.73
C ASP A 22 29.58 6.84 4.40
N SER A 23 28.36 7.36 4.51
CA SER A 23 28.06 8.72 4.05
C SER A 23 28.30 9.82 5.11
N ALA A 24 29.35 9.72 5.91
CA ALA A 24 29.69 10.71 6.96
C ALA A 24 29.91 12.15 6.44
N LYS A 25 29.84 12.41 5.13
CA LYS A 25 30.14 13.71 4.50
C LYS A 25 29.19 14.09 3.34
N SER A 26 28.08 13.37 3.11
CA SER A 26 27.15 13.72 2.03
C SER A 26 26.29 14.94 2.39
N THR A 27 25.97 15.76 1.38
CA THR A 27 25.12 16.94 1.51
C THR A 27 23.78 16.67 0.86
N TYR A 28 22.71 16.98 1.56
CA TYR A 28 21.33 16.82 1.07
C TYR A 28 20.76 18.17 0.67
N LEU A 29 20.18 18.22 -0.51
CA LEU A 29 19.53 19.40 -1.06
C LEU A 29 18.07 19.09 -1.37
N LEU A 30 17.17 20.00 -0.98
CA LEU A 30 15.76 19.96 -1.37
C LEU A 30 15.45 21.27 -2.11
N PHE A 31 14.98 21.19 -3.34
CA PHE A 31 14.67 22.37 -4.14
C PHE A 31 13.48 22.14 -5.06
N ALA A 32 12.78 23.24 -5.39
CA ALA A 32 11.73 23.23 -6.40
C ALA A 32 12.13 24.12 -7.58
N PRO A 33 11.92 23.69 -8.83
CA PRO A 33 12.24 24.49 -10.02
C PRO A 33 11.41 25.78 -10.07
N SER A 34 11.87 26.74 -10.83
CA SER A 34 11.17 28.01 -11.03
C SER A 34 9.89 27.87 -11.83
N ALA A 35 9.83 26.89 -12.73
CA ALA A 35 8.66 26.50 -13.50
C ALA A 35 8.74 25.00 -13.81
N GLU A 36 7.58 24.38 -14.05
CA GLU A 36 7.53 23.02 -14.52
C GLU A 36 7.59 23.00 -16.03
N GLU A 37 8.61 22.37 -16.58
CA GLU A 37 8.84 22.25 -18.02
C GLU A 37 9.45 20.90 -18.36
N VAL A 38 9.23 20.43 -19.59
CA VAL A 38 9.82 19.19 -20.07
C VAL A 38 11.35 19.28 -19.98
N GLY A 39 11.98 18.32 -19.31
CA GLY A 39 13.43 18.29 -19.13
C GLY A 39 13.95 19.10 -17.93
N VAL A 40 13.10 19.62 -17.07
CA VAL A 40 13.51 20.40 -15.88
C VAL A 40 14.52 19.65 -15.01
N LEU A 41 14.34 18.36 -14.79
CA LEU A 41 15.31 17.54 -14.03
C LEU A 41 16.67 17.48 -14.75
N ALA A 42 16.69 17.30 -16.05
CA ALA A 42 17.93 17.25 -16.83
C ALA A 42 18.74 18.55 -16.72
N LYS A 43 18.07 19.70 -16.67
CA LYS A 43 18.68 21.00 -16.43
C LYS A 43 19.44 21.05 -15.09
N TYR A 44 18.80 20.57 -14.02
CA TYR A 44 19.47 20.52 -12.70
C TYR A 44 20.57 19.47 -12.64
N LEU A 45 20.40 18.32 -13.28
CA LEU A 45 21.46 17.30 -13.40
C LEU A 45 22.70 17.85 -14.11
N SER A 46 22.50 18.71 -15.12
CA SER A 46 23.62 19.37 -15.82
C SER A 46 24.39 20.34 -14.90
N ILE A 47 23.72 21.00 -13.96
CA ILE A 47 24.40 21.84 -12.97
C ILE A 47 25.35 20.99 -12.10
N PHE A 48 24.87 19.87 -11.56
CA PHE A 48 25.74 18.97 -10.78
C PHE A 48 26.89 18.42 -11.61
N GLN A 49 26.61 18.01 -12.85
CA GLN A 49 27.64 17.53 -13.77
C GLN A 49 28.71 18.58 -14.04
N ASN A 50 28.32 19.83 -14.32
CA ASN A 50 29.25 20.93 -14.62
C ASN A 50 30.17 21.26 -13.45
N HIS A 51 29.71 21.07 -12.22
CA HIS A 51 30.49 21.28 -11.02
C HIS A 51 31.18 20.02 -10.50
N GLY A 52 31.13 18.89 -11.23
CA GLY A 52 31.76 17.63 -10.85
C GLY A 52 31.18 16.97 -9.60
N VAL A 53 29.94 17.31 -9.22
CA VAL A 53 29.25 16.77 -8.04
C VAL A 53 28.58 15.46 -8.41
N ASN A 54 29.02 14.36 -7.78
CA ASN A 54 28.37 13.07 -7.95
C ASN A 54 27.13 12.96 -7.07
N LEU A 55 26.04 12.42 -7.63
CA LEU A 55 24.78 12.23 -6.92
C LEU A 55 24.65 10.79 -6.49
N LEU A 56 24.34 10.59 -5.20
CA LEU A 56 24.15 9.27 -4.59
C LEU A 56 22.69 8.85 -4.60
N HIS A 57 21.77 9.84 -4.53
CA HIS A 57 20.33 9.60 -4.55
C HIS A 57 19.59 10.80 -5.13
N ILE A 58 18.51 10.54 -5.86
CA ILE A 58 17.58 11.56 -6.37
C ILE A 58 16.17 11.06 -6.13
N GLU A 59 15.33 11.94 -5.62
CA GLU A 59 13.89 11.71 -5.46
C GLU A 59 13.13 12.92 -5.98
N SER A 60 12.04 12.69 -6.70
CA SER A 60 11.08 13.73 -7.09
C SER A 60 9.74 13.50 -6.42
N ARG A 61 9.10 14.58 -5.96
CA ARG A 61 7.78 14.52 -5.33
C ARG A 61 7.00 15.81 -5.57
N PRO A 62 5.67 15.79 -5.49
CA PRO A 62 4.89 17.02 -5.51
C PRO A 62 5.31 17.95 -4.37
N SER A 63 5.51 19.22 -4.67
CA SER A 63 5.91 20.20 -3.66
C SER A 63 4.79 20.44 -2.66
N THR A 64 5.13 20.38 -1.38
CA THR A 64 4.18 20.68 -0.31
C THR A 64 3.94 22.17 -0.11
N LYS A 65 4.85 23.00 -0.62
CA LYS A 65 4.78 24.47 -0.54
C LYS A 65 4.12 25.11 -1.76
N MET A 66 4.21 24.44 -2.90
CA MET A 66 3.72 24.94 -4.19
C MET A 66 2.96 23.79 -4.88
N PRO A 67 1.62 23.76 -4.76
CA PRO A 67 0.80 22.63 -5.19
C PRO A 67 0.97 22.21 -6.66
N ASP A 68 1.40 23.14 -7.52
CA ASP A 68 1.53 22.92 -8.96
C ASP A 68 2.97 22.61 -9.40
N LEU A 69 3.90 22.42 -8.47
CA LEU A 69 5.31 22.15 -8.77
C LEU A 69 5.79 20.85 -8.11
N TYR A 70 6.75 20.21 -8.75
CA TYR A 70 7.53 19.15 -8.13
C TYR A 70 8.73 19.73 -7.36
N GLU A 71 9.14 19.06 -6.29
CA GLU A 71 10.40 19.30 -5.60
C GLU A 71 11.32 18.10 -5.75
N PHE A 72 12.61 18.39 -5.86
CA PHE A 72 13.65 17.37 -5.95
C PHE A 72 14.45 17.33 -4.67
N MET A 73 14.61 16.12 -4.14
CA MET A 73 15.57 15.86 -3.06
C MET A 73 16.76 15.12 -3.65
N VAL A 74 17.96 15.61 -3.37
CA VAL A 74 19.20 15.08 -3.93
C VAL A 74 20.21 14.89 -2.81
N GLU A 75 20.83 13.70 -2.76
CA GLU A 75 22.01 13.42 -1.94
C GLU A 75 23.26 13.57 -2.81
N CYS A 76 24.13 14.49 -2.42
CA CYS A 76 25.38 14.77 -3.08
C CYS A 76 26.55 14.11 -2.34
N ALA A 77 27.40 13.39 -3.07
CA ALA A 77 28.68 12.94 -2.55
C ALA A 77 29.61 14.14 -2.27
N PRO A 78 30.60 14.02 -1.36
CA PRO A 78 31.56 15.09 -1.08
C PRO A 78 32.61 15.19 -2.21
N THR A 79 32.15 15.38 -3.44
CA THR A 79 32.96 15.48 -4.67
C THR A 79 32.63 16.75 -5.41
N GLY A 80 33.58 17.26 -6.20
CA GLY A 80 33.39 18.47 -6.99
C GLY A 80 33.21 19.75 -6.18
N ASN A 81 32.74 20.79 -6.85
CA ASN A 81 32.46 22.09 -6.21
C ASN A 81 30.98 22.22 -5.85
N ILE A 82 30.58 21.62 -4.72
CA ILE A 82 29.19 21.64 -4.26
C ILE A 82 28.69 23.04 -3.92
N GLY A 83 29.59 23.95 -3.49
CA GLY A 83 29.22 25.33 -3.13
C GLY A 83 28.69 26.11 -4.34
N ASP A 84 29.39 26.03 -5.47
CA ASP A 84 28.96 26.70 -6.71
C ASP A 84 27.74 26.03 -7.31
N ALA A 85 27.63 24.70 -7.24
CA ALA A 85 26.43 23.98 -7.67
C ALA A 85 25.19 24.44 -6.86
N ILE A 86 25.32 24.60 -5.55
CA ILE A 86 24.26 25.13 -4.68
C ILE A 86 23.85 26.55 -5.10
N GLN A 87 24.83 27.41 -5.45
CA GLN A 87 24.51 28.77 -5.85
C GLN A 87 23.75 28.82 -7.17
N ASP A 88 24.13 27.99 -8.14
CA ASP A 88 23.45 27.89 -9.44
C ASP A 88 22.03 27.31 -9.32
N ILE A 89 21.88 26.28 -8.49
CA ILE A 89 20.54 25.74 -8.15
C ILE A 89 19.68 26.80 -7.48
N LYS A 90 20.23 27.56 -6.54
CA LYS A 90 19.52 28.63 -5.85
C LYS A 90 19.03 29.71 -6.81
N ASN A 91 19.83 30.05 -7.81
CA ASN A 91 19.49 31.06 -8.82
C ASN A 91 18.38 30.60 -9.79
N SER A 92 18.25 29.29 -10.00
CA SER A 92 17.31 28.67 -10.95
C SER A 92 16.07 28.04 -10.30
N SER A 93 15.98 28.04 -8.97
CA SER A 93 14.88 27.41 -8.23
C SER A 93 14.02 28.44 -7.49
N GLN A 94 12.74 28.10 -7.25
CA GLN A 94 11.81 28.88 -6.42
C GLN A 94 12.26 28.89 -4.96
N TYR A 95 12.73 27.76 -4.49
CA TYR A 95 13.38 27.63 -3.19
C TYR A 95 14.43 26.53 -3.23
N LEU A 96 15.42 26.67 -2.36
CA LEU A 96 16.43 25.68 -2.07
C LEU A 96 16.59 25.59 -0.57
N GLN A 97 16.65 24.37 -0.05
CA GLN A 97 16.98 24.08 1.32
C GLN A 97 18.18 23.11 1.35
N ILE A 98 19.19 23.45 2.16
CA ILE A 98 20.33 22.59 2.41
C ILE A 98 20.02 21.82 3.69
N ILE A 99 19.96 20.49 3.60
CA ILE A 99 19.75 19.59 4.73
C ILE A 99 21.10 18.93 4.98
N SER A 100 21.98 19.56 5.76
CA SER A 100 23.29 18.96 6.05
C SER A 100 23.21 17.99 7.23
N ARG A 101 24.16 17.04 7.26
CA ARG A 101 24.26 16.00 8.29
C ARG A 101 24.76 16.49 9.66
N ASP A 102 25.28 17.71 9.74
CA ASP A 102 25.76 18.31 11.01
C ASP A 102 24.63 18.69 11.98
N TYR A 103 23.37 18.42 11.56
CA TYR A 103 22.19 18.45 12.43
C TYR A 103 22.14 17.18 13.32
N LYS A 104 23.22 16.95 14.10
CA LYS A 104 23.24 15.89 15.09
C LYS A 104 22.32 16.12 16.29
N ASP A 105 21.74 17.30 16.42
CA ASP A 105 20.96 17.69 17.59
C ASP A 105 19.44 17.74 17.38
N ASN A 106 18.92 17.26 16.25
CA ASN A 106 17.48 17.07 16.08
C ASN A 106 17.21 15.63 15.61
N GLU A 107 17.15 14.72 16.58
CA GLU A 107 16.78 13.32 16.45
C GLU A 107 15.33 13.07 15.94
N ASP A 108 14.62 14.09 15.43
CA ASP A 108 13.17 14.05 15.30
C ASP A 108 12.62 14.45 13.92
N THR A 109 13.28 14.13 12.82
CA THR A 109 12.60 14.24 11.52
C THR A 109 11.85 12.96 11.22
N VAL A 110 10.59 12.94 11.65
CA VAL A 110 9.64 11.90 11.23
C VAL A 110 9.56 11.92 9.70
N PRO A 111 9.85 10.80 9.02
CA PRO A 111 9.72 10.71 7.57
C PRO A 111 8.35 11.13 7.08
N TRP A 112 8.26 11.68 5.86
CA TRP A 112 6.95 12.00 5.32
C TRP A 112 6.20 10.70 4.96
N PHE A 113 4.94 10.64 5.35
CA PHE A 113 3.96 9.63 4.96
C PHE A 113 2.55 10.27 5.05
N PRO A 114 1.51 9.68 4.43
CA PRO A 114 0.16 10.19 4.53
C PRO A 114 -0.28 10.35 5.99
N ARG A 115 -0.81 11.52 6.33
CA ARG A 115 -1.34 11.81 7.68
C ARG A 115 -2.85 11.77 7.74
N ARG A 116 -3.49 11.98 6.61
CA ARG A 116 -4.95 11.97 6.44
C ARG A 116 -5.31 11.10 5.26
N ILE A 117 -6.47 10.47 5.30
CA ILE A 117 -6.94 9.59 4.23
C ILE A 117 -6.94 10.28 2.86
N ARG A 118 -7.25 11.59 2.79
CA ARG A 118 -7.18 12.38 1.55
C ARG A 118 -5.77 12.54 0.97
N ASP A 119 -4.72 12.33 1.79
CA ASP A 119 -3.35 12.41 1.31
C ASP A 119 -3.03 11.24 0.36
N LEU A 120 -3.83 10.16 0.42
CA LEU A 120 -3.74 9.04 -0.53
C LEU A 120 -4.03 9.47 -1.98
N ASP A 121 -4.75 10.58 -2.20
CA ASP A 121 -4.99 11.12 -3.54
C ASP A 121 -3.71 11.49 -4.28
N ARG A 122 -2.62 11.77 -3.55
CA ARG A 122 -1.32 12.14 -4.12
C ARG A 122 -0.57 10.95 -4.67
N PHE A 123 -0.83 9.75 -4.13
CA PHE A 123 -0.10 8.51 -4.47
C PHE A 123 -0.87 7.64 -5.44
N ALA A 124 -2.18 7.62 -5.37
CA ALA A 124 -3.01 6.77 -6.19
C ALA A 124 -2.77 6.94 -7.71
N ASN A 125 -2.15 8.06 -8.09
CA ASN A 125 -1.77 8.37 -9.46
C ASN A 125 -0.27 8.14 -9.75
N GLN A 126 0.53 7.73 -8.77
CA GLN A 126 1.95 7.37 -8.92
C GLN A 126 2.07 5.87 -9.16
N ILE A 127 1.52 5.40 -10.27
CA ILE A 127 1.53 3.98 -10.64
C ILE A 127 2.86 3.61 -11.30
N LEU A 128 3.37 2.43 -10.96
CA LEU A 128 4.61 1.87 -11.53
C LEU A 128 4.43 1.44 -12.97
N SER A 129 3.22 1.02 -13.34
CA SER A 129 2.84 0.72 -14.71
C SER A 129 1.41 1.18 -14.96
N TYR A 130 1.18 1.89 -16.07
CA TYR A 130 -0.18 2.19 -16.51
C TYR A 130 -0.86 0.89 -16.93
N GLY A 131 -2.04 0.63 -16.39
CA GLY A 131 -2.83 -0.54 -16.75
C GLY A 131 -3.21 -0.62 -18.25
N ALA A 132 -2.89 0.39 -19.04
CA ALA A 132 -2.99 0.40 -20.50
C ALA A 132 -1.71 -0.08 -21.20
N GLU A 133 -0.56 -0.11 -20.49
CA GLU A 133 0.71 -0.63 -21.00
C GLU A 133 0.84 -2.09 -20.55
N LEU A 134 0.37 -2.99 -21.41
CA LEU A 134 0.44 -4.43 -21.16
C LEU A 134 1.80 -4.97 -21.60
N ASP A 135 2.35 -5.91 -20.84
CA ASP A 135 3.56 -6.65 -21.25
C ASP A 135 3.31 -7.47 -22.52
N ALA A 136 4.36 -7.70 -23.32
CA ALA A 136 4.25 -8.36 -24.61
C ALA A 136 3.67 -9.79 -24.55
N ASP A 137 3.78 -10.45 -23.42
CA ASP A 137 3.24 -11.79 -23.16
C ASP A 137 1.82 -11.78 -22.55
N HIS A 138 1.28 -10.60 -22.26
CA HIS A 138 -0.08 -10.46 -21.74
C HIS A 138 -1.09 -10.89 -22.81
N PRO A 139 -2.12 -11.70 -22.43
CA PRO A 139 -3.14 -12.21 -23.38
C PRO A 139 -3.85 -11.12 -24.19
N GLY A 140 -4.03 -9.93 -23.64
CA GLY A 140 -4.68 -8.80 -24.32
C GLY A 140 -3.70 -7.84 -25.01
N PHE A 141 -2.40 -8.13 -25.10
CA PHE A 141 -1.40 -7.22 -25.66
C PHE A 141 -1.71 -6.79 -27.09
N THR A 142 -2.15 -7.71 -27.93
CA THR A 142 -2.47 -7.46 -29.34
C THR A 142 -3.93 -7.09 -29.58
N ASP A 143 -4.79 -7.07 -28.54
CA ASP A 143 -6.20 -6.73 -28.66
C ASP A 143 -6.44 -5.23 -28.47
N PRO A 144 -6.77 -4.46 -29.51
CA PRO A 144 -6.94 -3.02 -29.41
C PRO A 144 -8.22 -2.64 -28.63
N VAL A 145 -9.26 -3.49 -28.65
CA VAL A 145 -10.50 -3.24 -27.91
C VAL A 145 -10.26 -3.40 -26.41
N TYR A 146 -9.57 -4.47 -26.03
CA TYR A 146 -9.20 -4.70 -24.64
C TYR A 146 -8.27 -3.58 -24.11
N ARG A 147 -7.30 -3.13 -24.90
CA ARG A 147 -6.40 -2.04 -24.50
C ARG A 147 -7.13 -0.70 -24.30
N GLU A 148 -8.06 -0.36 -25.20
CA GLU A 148 -8.87 0.86 -25.02
C GLU A 148 -9.76 0.75 -23.78
N ARG A 149 -10.31 -0.44 -23.50
CA ARG A 149 -11.09 -0.70 -22.28
C ARG A 149 -10.23 -0.55 -21.02
N ARG A 150 -8.97 -1.03 -21.05
CA ARG A 150 -8.02 -0.84 -19.95
C ARG A 150 -7.71 0.65 -19.70
N LYS A 151 -7.55 1.41 -20.77
CA LYS A 151 -7.38 2.86 -20.68
C LYS A 151 -8.58 3.54 -20.04
N TYR A 152 -9.81 3.16 -20.41
CA TYR A 152 -11.01 3.68 -19.74
C TYR A 152 -10.98 3.45 -18.22
N PHE A 153 -10.62 2.26 -17.76
CA PHE A 153 -10.49 1.97 -16.34
C PHE A 153 -9.38 2.80 -15.67
N ALA A 154 -8.25 2.98 -16.32
CA ALA A 154 -7.18 3.82 -15.82
C ALA A 154 -7.62 5.29 -15.69
N ASP A 155 -8.34 5.81 -16.69
CA ASP A 155 -8.82 7.20 -16.69
C ASP A 155 -9.83 7.46 -15.56
N ILE A 156 -10.80 6.58 -15.32
CA ILE A 156 -11.76 6.75 -14.23
C ILE A 156 -11.09 6.66 -12.84
N ALA A 157 -10.13 5.78 -12.68
CA ALA A 157 -9.36 5.68 -11.44
C ALA A 157 -8.48 6.92 -11.20
N TYR A 158 -7.84 7.42 -12.25
CA TYR A 158 -6.98 8.62 -12.19
C TYR A 158 -7.74 9.86 -11.73
N HIS A 159 -8.99 10.03 -12.16
CA HIS A 159 -9.81 11.19 -11.83
C HIS A 159 -10.52 11.09 -10.48
N TYR A 160 -10.52 9.92 -9.86
CA TYR A 160 -11.16 9.74 -8.55
C TYR A 160 -10.43 10.51 -7.45
N LYS A 161 -11.19 11.18 -6.58
CA LYS A 161 -10.70 11.84 -5.36
C LYS A 161 -11.45 11.34 -4.13
N HIS A 162 -10.75 11.27 -3.02
CA HIS A 162 -11.35 10.88 -1.74
C HIS A 162 -12.60 11.70 -1.42
N GLY A 163 -13.66 11.01 -1.01
CA GLY A 163 -14.97 11.61 -0.69
C GLY A 163 -15.92 11.72 -1.87
N GLN A 164 -15.48 11.41 -3.08
CA GLN A 164 -16.38 11.25 -4.22
C GLN A 164 -17.04 9.86 -4.18
N LYS A 165 -18.17 9.73 -4.87
CA LYS A 165 -18.78 8.44 -5.15
C LYS A 165 -17.83 7.62 -6.03
N LEU A 166 -17.70 6.32 -5.74
CA LEU A 166 -16.87 5.45 -6.57
C LEU A 166 -17.46 5.35 -7.99
N PRO A 167 -16.60 5.34 -9.03
CA PRO A 167 -17.08 5.28 -10.41
C PRO A 167 -17.88 4.02 -10.65
N HIS A 168 -19.09 4.19 -11.20
CA HIS A 168 -19.88 3.08 -11.70
C HIS A 168 -19.31 2.57 -13.02
N VAL A 169 -19.26 1.27 -13.19
CA VAL A 169 -18.76 0.62 -14.41
C VAL A 169 -19.89 -0.16 -15.07
N ASP A 170 -20.21 0.20 -16.30
CA ASP A 170 -21.07 -0.60 -17.15
C ASP A 170 -20.23 -1.71 -17.80
N TYR A 171 -20.24 -2.89 -17.17
CA TYR A 171 -19.52 -4.06 -17.66
C TYR A 171 -20.18 -4.62 -18.91
N THR A 172 -19.37 -4.96 -19.91
CA THR A 172 -19.86 -5.62 -21.13
C THR A 172 -20.28 -7.05 -20.86
N GLN A 173 -21.09 -7.64 -21.77
CA GLN A 173 -21.51 -9.03 -21.62
C GLN A 173 -20.31 -9.99 -21.61
N GLU A 174 -19.27 -9.73 -22.40
CA GLU A 174 -18.04 -10.52 -22.43
C GLU A 174 -17.28 -10.47 -21.10
N GLU A 175 -17.25 -9.29 -20.45
CA GLU A 175 -16.67 -9.11 -19.11
C GLU A 175 -17.47 -9.91 -18.06
N ILE A 176 -18.80 -9.83 -18.11
CA ILE A 176 -19.70 -10.58 -17.23
C ILE A 176 -19.55 -12.09 -17.45
N ASP A 177 -19.46 -12.54 -18.68
CA ASP A 177 -19.27 -13.96 -19.01
C ASP A 177 -17.91 -14.47 -18.51
N THR A 178 -16.87 -13.63 -18.56
CA THR A 178 -15.54 -13.95 -18.03
C THR A 178 -15.56 -14.07 -16.52
N TRP A 179 -16.18 -13.12 -15.82
CA TRP A 179 -16.44 -13.18 -14.39
C TRP A 179 -17.20 -14.45 -14.01
N GLY A 180 -18.31 -14.74 -14.69
CA GLY A 180 -19.15 -15.91 -14.42
C GLY A 180 -18.41 -17.24 -14.52
N LYS A 181 -17.47 -17.37 -15.45
CA LYS A 181 -16.59 -18.55 -15.55
C LYS A 181 -15.72 -18.71 -14.29
N VAL A 182 -15.11 -17.65 -13.82
CA VAL A 182 -14.26 -17.64 -12.61
C VAL A 182 -15.12 -17.90 -11.36
N TYR A 183 -16.18 -17.12 -11.20
CA TYR A 183 -17.12 -17.20 -10.08
C TYR A 183 -17.64 -18.61 -9.85
N ARG A 184 -18.14 -19.26 -10.90
CA ARG A 184 -18.71 -20.62 -10.84
C ARG A 184 -17.70 -21.67 -10.36
N GLN A 185 -16.43 -21.56 -10.78
CA GLN A 185 -15.37 -22.47 -10.35
C GLN A 185 -15.02 -22.28 -8.87
N LEU A 186 -14.95 -21.04 -8.42
CA LEU A 186 -14.53 -20.72 -7.06
C LEU A 186 -15.60 -20.99 -6.02
N ILE A 187 -16.86 -20.62 -6.29
CA ILE A 187 -17.97 -20.83 -5.35
C ILE A 187 -18.18 -22.31 -5.00
N ALA A 188 -17.89 -23.21 -5.95
CA ALA A 188 -17.96 -24.65 -5.69
C ALA A 188 -16.84 -25.15 -4.74
N LEU A 189 -15.77 -24.38 -4.59
CA LEU A 189 -14.60 -24.76 -3.74
C LEU A 189 -14.65 -24.13 -2.35
N TYR A 190 -15.22 -22.94 -2.21
CA TYR A 190 -15.21 -22.19 -0.96
C TYR A 190 -15.71 -22.96 0.28
N PRO A 191 -16.82 -23.70 0.23
CA PRO A 191 -17.30 -24.45 1.40
C PRO A 191 -16.30 -25.43 1.98
N LYS A 192 -15.41 -25.97 1.14
CA LYS A 192 -14.39 -26.95 1.54
C LYS A 192 -13.05 -26.31 1.88
N TYR A 193 -12.63 -25.32 1.12
CA TYR A 193 -11.26 -24.85 1.11
C TYR A 193 -11.04 -23.47 1.76
N ALA A 194 -12.06 -22.59 1.75
CA ALA A 194 -11.97 -21.27 2.36
C ALA A 194 -12.17 -21.34 3.88
N CYS A 195 -11.57 -20.39 4.59
CA CYS A 195 -11.73 -20.25 6.03
C CYS A 195 -13.20 -19.93 6.43
N LYS A 196 -13.52 -20.17 7.69
CA LYS A 196 -14.88 -19.96 8.23
C LYS A 196 -15.34 -18.50 8.12
N GLU A 197 -14.42 -17.54 8.28
CA GLU A 197 -14.71 -16.10 8.15
C GLU A 197 -15.14 -15.77 6.72
N HIS A 198 -14.42 -16.27 5.71
CA HIS A 198 -14.82 -16.12 4.31
C HIS A 198 -16.19 -16.76 4.04
N ASN A 199 -16.38 -18.00 4.50
CA ASN A 199 -17.65 -18.72 4.30
C ASN A 199 -18.82 -18.08 5.05
N HIS A 200 -18.58 -17.30 6.09
CA HIS A 200 -19.57 -16.50 6.79
C HIS A 200 -19.92 -15.22 6.00
N VAL A 201 -18.91 -14.50 5.51
CA VAL A 201 -19.11 -13.21 4.84
C VAL A 201 -19.61 -13.34 3.40
N PHE A 202 -19.16 -14.35 2.66
CA PHE A 202 -19.45 -14.46 1.23
C PHE A 202 -20.95 -14.48 0.90
N PRO A 203 -21.83 -15.22 1.62
CA PRO A 203 -23.28 -15.15 1.42
C PRO A 203 -23.86 -13.75 1.66
N LEU A 204 -23.32 -12.98 2.61
CA LEU A 204 -23.75 -11.61 2.86
C LEU A 204 -23.39 -10.68 1.71
N LEU A 205 -22.25 -10.88 1.05
CA LEU A 205 -21.86 -10.14 -0.16
C LEU A 205 -22.76 -10.51 -1.35
N GLN A 206 -23.17 -11.77 -1.46
CA GLN A 206 -24.14 -12.19 -2.47
C GLN A 206 -25.49 -11.47 -2.28
N GLU A 207 -25.97 -11.38 -1.06
CA GLU A 207 -27.25 -10.76 -0.71
C GLU A 207 -27.21 -9.23 -0.85
N ASN A 208 -26.14 -8.57 -0.38
CA ASN A 208 -26.09 -7.11 -0.22
C ASN A 208 -25.34 -6.38 -1.33
N CYS A 209 -24.38 -7.03 -2.01
CA CYS A 209 -23.50 -6.39 -2.98
C CYS A 209 -23.64 -6.96 -4.41
N GLY A 210 -24.59 -7.87 -4.65
CA GLY A 210 -24.85 -8.41 -5.98
C GLY A 210 -23.79 -9.36 -6.50
N TYR A 211 -23.10 -10.11 -5.64
CA TYR A 211 -22.19 -11.18 -6.04
C TYR A 211 -22.97 -12.34 -6.67
N ARG A 212 -23.01 -12.38 -7.97
CA ARG A 212 -23.70 -13.42 -8.76
C ARG A 212 -22.88 -13.79 -9.97
N GLU A 213 -23.18 -14.94 -10.55
CA GLU A 213 -22.53 -15.43 -11.77
C GLU A 213 -22.72 -14.49 -12.97
N ASP A 214 -23.88 -13.86 -13.06
CA ASP A 214 -24.32 -12.98 -14.14
C ASP A 214 -24.13 -11.48 -13.83
N ASN A 215 -23.37 -11.14 -12.79
CA ASN A 215 -23.17 -9.75 -12.39
C ASN A 215 -21.82 -9.54 -11.68
N ILE A 216 -21.05 -8.59 -12.17
CA ILE A 216 -19.84 -8.10 -11.49
C ILE A 216 -20.26 -7.01 -10.49
N PRO A 217 -19.99 -7.19 -9.17
CA PRO A 217 -20.34 -6.19 -8.17
C PRO A 217 -19.70 -4.83 -8.42
N GLN A 218 -20.40 -3.76 -8.07
CA GLN A 218 -19.83 -2.42 -8.13
C GLN A 218 -18.95 -2.15 -6.91
N LEU A 219 -17.81 -1.49 -7.12
CA LEU A 219 -16.91 -1.15 -6.00
C LEU A 219 -17.60 -0.30 -4.93
N GLU A 220 -18.55 0.57 -5.31
CA GLU A 220 -19.30 1.41 -4.38
C GLU A 220 -20.10 0.57 -3.39
N ASP A 221 -20.83 -0.43 -3.86
CA ASP A 221 -21.68 -1.28 -3.02
C ASP A 221 -20.81 -2.11 -2.06
N VAL A 222 -19.72 -2.70 -2.58
CA VAL A 222 -18.78 -3.47 -1.77
C VAL A 222 -18.08 -2.59 -0.76
N SER A 223 -17.64 -1.39 -1.16
CA SER A 223 -16.96 -0.44 -0.27
C SER A 223 -17.87 0.02 0.88
N ASN A 224 -19.15 0.29 0.61
CA ASN A 224 -20.11 0.65 1.64
C ASN A 224 -20.35 -0.51 2.61
N PHE A 225 -20.50 -1.73 2.12
CA PHE A 225 -20.62 -2.92 2.95
C PHE A 225 -19.40 -3.12 3.87
N LEU A 226 -18.17 -3.03 3.33
CA LEU A 226 -16.95 -3.16 4.12
C LEU A 226 -16.82 -2.05 5.15
N LYS A 227 -17.22 -0.83 4.79
CA LYS A 227 -17.20 0.32 5.70
C LYS A 227 -18.10 0.09 6.91
N ASP A 228 -19.28 -0.46 6.70
CA ASP A 228 -20.22 -0.77 7.79
C ASP A 228 -19.72 -1.92 8.66
N CYS A 229 -19.03 -2.91 8.08
CA CYS A 229 -18.50 -4.05 8.85
C CYS A 229 -17.26 -3.69 9.67
N THR A 230 -16.28 -3.02 9.06
CA THR A 230 -14.93 -2.86 9.65
C THR A 230 -14.32 -1.48 9.48
N GLY A 231 -14.97 -0.60 8.72
CA GLY A 231 -14.42 0.69 8.33
C GLY A 231 -13.45 0.62 7.14
N PHE A 232 -13.22 -0.56 6.54
CA PHE A 232 -12.49 -0.66 5.28
C PHE A 232 -13.29 -0.05 4.15
N THR A 233 -12.58 0.61 3.24
CA THR A 233 -13.16 1.17 2.01
C THR A 233 -12.31 0.79 0.82
N LEU A 234 -12.94 0.69 -0.35
CA LEU A 234 -12.24 0.47 -1.60
C LEU A 234 -11.90 1.81 -2.26
N ARG A 235 -10.79 1.82 -2.97
CA ARG A 235 -10.37 2.96 -3.78
C ARG A 235 -9.95 2.46 -5.16
N PRO A 236 -10.50 3.01 -6.27
CA PRO A 236 -10.09 2.61 -7.60
C PRO A 236 -8.65 3.01 -7.85
N VAL A 237 -7.90 2.15 -8.51
CA VAL A 237 -6.51 2.36 -8.89
C VAL A 237 -6.30 2.04 -10.37
N ALA A 238 -5.47 2.83 -11.04
CA ALA A 238 -5.23 2.71 -12.47
C ALA A 238 -4.24 1.59 -12.85
N GLY A 239 -3.49 1.09 -11.90
CA GLY A 239 -2.46 0.05 -12.09
C GLY A 239 -1.71 -0.26 -10.81
N LEU A 240 -0.54 -0.87 -10.93
CA LEU A 240 0.28 -1.27 -9.78
C LEU A 240 0.88 -0.06 -9.06
N LEU A 241 0.68 -0.02 -7.75
CA LEU A 241 1.33 0.93 -6.85
C LEU A 241 2.69 0.39 -6.36
N SER A 242 3.54 1.28 -5.86
CA SER A 242 4.68 0.86 -5.07
C SER A 242 4.23 0.12 -3.81
N SER A 243 5.03 -0.82 -3.30
CA SER A 243 4.73 -1.51 -2.03
C SER A 243 4.49 -0.52 -0.89
N ARG A 244 5.25 0.58 -0.85
CA ARG A 244 5.11 1.65 0.14
C ARG A 244 3.75 2.31 0.09
N ASP A 245 3.29 2.69 -1.09
CA ASP A 245 2.02 3.40 -1.28
C ASP A 245 0.83 2.48 -1.04
N PHE A 246 0.91 1.25 -1.52
CA PHE A 246 -0.09 0.23 -1.31
C PHE A 246 -0.27 -0.07 0.19
N LEU A 247 0.82 -0.35 0.91
CA LEU A 247 0.78 -0.63 2.34
C LEU A 247 0.30 0.59 3.15
N ALA A 248 0.68 1.82 2.74
CA ALA A 248 0.20 3.03 3.39
C ALA A 248 -1.32 3.17 3.32
N GLY A 249 -1.98 2.72 2.25
CA GLY A 249 -3.43 2.67 2.15
C GLY A 249 -4.06 1.83 3.26
N LEU A 250 -3.50 0.65 3.55
CA LEU A 250 -4.01 -0.25 4.58
C LEU A 250 -4.01 0.38 5.98
N ALA A 251 -3.06 1.29 6.28
CA ALA A 251 -3.03 2.02 7.53
C ALA A 251 -4.30 2.85 7.78
N PHE A 252 -4.95 3.30 6.70
CA PHE A 252 -6.20 4.05 6.72
C PHE A 252 -7.44 3.17 6.53
N ARG A 253 -7.28 1.85 6.49
CA ARG A 253 -8.33 0.90 6.08
C ARG A 253 -8.85 1.20 4.67
N VAL A 254 -7.94 1.56 3.76
CA VAL A 254 -8.21 1.74 2.34
C VAL A 254 -7.50 0.65 1.56
N PHE A 255 -8.25 -0.09 0.78
CA PHE A 255 -7.73 -1.07 -0.16
C PHE A 255 -7.84 -0.52 -1.59
N HIS A 256 -6.70 -0.45 -2.27
CA HIS A 256 -6.63 0.00 -3.65
C HIS A 256 -7.02 -1.16 -4.57
N SER A 257 -8.11 -1.00 -5.30
CA SER A 257 -8.74 -2.04 -6.10
C SER A 257 -8.79 -1.67 -7.57
N THR A 258 -8.40 -2.58 -8.44
CA THR A 258 -8.62 -2.47 -9.88
C THR A 258 -10.08 -2.75 -10.22
N GLN A 259 -10.56 -2.18 -11.35
CA GLN A 259 -11.93 -2.40 -11.85
C GLN A 259 -11.96 -3.15 -13.18
N TYR A 260 -10.82 -3.31 -13.86
CA TYR A 260 -10.76 -4.10 -15.09
C TYR A 260 -10.79 -5.60 -14.80
N ILE A 261 -11.17 -6.38 -15.80
CA ILE A 261 -11.16 -7.84 -15.73
C ILE A 261 -10.12 -8.41 -16.69
N ARG A 262 -9.61 -9.60 -16.35
CA ARG A 262 -8.66 -10.36 -17.19
C ARG A 262 -9.20 -10.62 -18.59
N HIS A 263 -8.30 -10.86 -19.52
CA HIS A 263 -8.67 -11.08 -20.93
C HIS A 263 -9.51 -12.36 -21.11
N PRO A 264 -10.63 -12.31 -21.89
CA PRO A 264 -11.59 -13.42 -22.01
C PRO A 264 -11.02 -14.69 -22.63
N SER A 265 -9.90 -14.59 -23.40
CA SER A 265 -9.23 -15.76 -23.97
C SER A 265 -8.56 -16.66 -22.93
N LYS A 266 -8.24 -16.13 -21.74
CA LYS A 266 -7.62 -16.87 -20.62
C LYS A 266 -8.32 -16.56 -19.29
N PRO A 267 -9.59 -16.97 -19.13
CA PRO A 267 -10.39 -16.60 -17.95
C PRO A 267 -9.85 -17.13 -16.63
N TYR A 268 -8.99 -18.14 -16.65
CA TYR A 268 -8.43 -18.77 -15.46
C TYR A 268 -6.97 -18.37 -15.17
N TYR A 269 -6.45 -17.41 -15.93
CA TYR A 269 -5.09 -16.89 -15.74
C TYR A 269 -5.08 -15.37 -15.89
N THR A 270 -4.35 -14.72 -15.01
CA THR A 270 -4.00 -13.30 -15.14
C THR A 270 -2.59 -13.10 -14.60
N PRO A 271 -1.72 -12.35 -15.29
CA PRO A 271 -0.39 -12.00 -14.79
C PRO A 271 -0.43 -10.87 -13.75
N GLU A 272 -1.58 -10.22 -13.60
CA GLU A 272 -1.77 -9.05 -12.74
C GLU A 272 -3.11 -9.14 -11.97
N PRO A 273 -3.25 -8.42 -10.83
CA PRO A 273 -4.53 -8.33 -10.14
C PRO A 273 -5.61 -7.72 -11.04
N ASP A 274 -6.79 -8.32 -11.04
CA ASP A 274 -7.98 -7.86 -11.76
C ASP A 274 -9.20 -7.85 -10.82
N VAL A 275 -10.34 -7.37 -11.28
CA VAL A 275 -11.56 -7.29 -10.46
C VAL A 275 -11.99 -8.64 -9.88
N CYS A 276 -11.69 -9.77 -10.54
CA CYS A 276 -11.94 -11.09 -9.96
C CYS A 276 -11.07 -11.33 -8.72
N HIS A 277 -9.78 -11.00 -8.81
CA HIS A 277 -8.85 -11.11 -7.69
C HIS A 277 -9.27 -10.19 -6.53
N GLU A 278 -9.61 -8.94 -6.83
CA GLU A 278 -9.98 -7.96 -5.83
C GLU A 278 -11.28 -8.33 -5.09
N LEU A 279 -12.33 -8.63 -5.83
CA LEU A 279 -13.65 -8.83 -5.25
C LEU A 279 -13.87 -10.25 -4.71
N LEU A 280 -13.34 -11.29 -5.35
CA LEU A 280 -13.49 -12.67 -4.86
C LEU A 280 -12.40 -13.04 -3.84
N GLY A 281 -11.20 -12.46 -3.99
CA GLY A 281 -10.05 -12.74 -3.14
C GLY A 281 -9.98 -11.87 -1.89
N HIS A 282 -9.80 -10.55 -2.09
CA HIS A 282 -9.55 -9.62 -0.98
C HIS A 282 -10.80 -9.17 -0.23
N ALA A 283 -11.81 -8.71 -0.95
CA ALA A 283 -12.96 -8.02 -0.36
C ALA A 283 -13.67 -8.82 0.75
N PRO A 284 -13.92 -10.13 0.63
CA PRO A 284 -14.66 -10.86 1.65
C PRO A 284 -14.02 -10.77 3.04
N LEU A 285 -12.69 -10.91 3.12
CA LEU A 285 -12.00 -10.95 4.41
C LEU A 285 -11.81 -9.57 5.05
N PHE A 286 -11.82 -8.50 4.29
CA PHE A 286 -11.83 -7.15 4.87
C PHE A 286 -13.13 -6.84 5.63
N ALA A 287 -14.19 -7.64 5.49
CA ALA A 287 -15.38 -7.56 6.32
C ALA A 287 -15.22 -8.24 7.71
N ASP A 288 -14.19 -9.07 7.90
CA ASP A 288 -13.89 -9.66 9.22
C ASP A 288 -13.06 -8.67 10.07
N PRO A 289 -13.51 -8.36 11.32
CA PRO A 289 -12.82 -7.38 12.15
C PRO A 289 -11.39 -7.76 12.53
N ALA A 290 -11.09 -9.04 12.76
CA ALA A 290 -9.77 -9.50 13.17
C ALA A 290 -8.79 -9.43 11.98
N PHE A 291 -9.23 -9.85 10.79
CA PHE A 291 -8.45 -9.74 9.57
C PHE A 291 -8.23 -8.28 9.15
N ALA A 292 -9.26 -7.43 9.28
CA ALA A 292 -9.15 -5.99 9.01
C ALA A 292 -8.11 -5.31 9.91
N GLN A 293 -8.10 -5.64 11.21
CA GLN A 293 -7.09 -5.14 12.14
C GLN A 293 -5.70 -5.66 11.79
N PHE A 294 -5.56 -6.96 11.52
CA PHE A 294 -4.30 -7.56 11.10
C PHE A 294 -3.70 -6.86 9.86
N SER A 295 -4.53 -6.64 8.84
CA SER A 295 -4.12 -5.95 7.61
C SER A 295 -3.72 -4.50 7.87
N GLN A 296 -4.47 -3.80 8.74
CA GLN A 296 -4.16 -2.43 9.13
C GLN A 296 -2.84 -2.33 9.89
N GLU A 297 -2.48 -3.30 10.74
CA GLU A 297 -1.19 -3.31 11.45
C GLU A 297 0.01 -3.40 10.50
N ILE A 298 -0.11 -4.15 9.40
CA ILE A 298 0.93 -4.16 8.35
C ILE A 298 1.07 -2.76 7.75
N GLY A 299 -0.04 -2.10 7.46
CA GLY A 299 -0.06 -0.73 6.96
C GLY A 299 0.56 0.28 7.94
N LEU A 300 0.18 0.25 9.21
CA LEU A 300 0.72 1.14 10.25
C LEU A 300 2.22 0.91 10.45
N ALA A 301 2.67 -0.35 10.40
CA ALA A 301 4.09 -0.69 10.48
C ALA A 301 4.90 -0.08 9.32
N SER A 302 4.30 0.06 8.14
CA SER A 302 4.96 0.60 6.94
C SER A 302 5.20 2.11 7.00
N LEU A 303 4.37 2.86 7.74
CA LEU A 303 4.44 4.32 7.77
C LEU A 303 5.77 4.80 8.34
N GLY A 304 6.55 5.47 7.49
CA GLY A 304 7.88 5.98 7.85
C GLY A 304 8.94 4.90 8.07
N ALA A 305 8.68 3.65 7.69
CA ALA A 305 9.67 2.59 7.76
C ALA A 305 10.73 2.75 6.65
N PRO A 306 12.01 2.37 6.91
CA PRO A 306 13.04 2.28 5.87
C PRO A 306 12.64 1.32 4.74
N ASP A 307 13.15 1.54 3.51
CA ASP A 307 12.79 0.75 2.32
C ASP A 307 13.01 -0.77 2.50
N GLU A 308 14.09 -1.15 3.16
CA GLU A 308 14.36 -2.55 3.50
C GLU A 308 13.23 -3.20 4.30
N TYR A 309 12.59 -2.44 5.19
CA TYR A 309 11.46 -2.92 5.99
C TYR A 309 10.14 -2.87 5.23
N ILE A 310 9.99 -1.96 4.26
CA ILE A 310 8.86 -1.98 3.33
C ILE A 310 8.84 -3.28 2.53
N GLU A 311 9.98 -3.71 1.98
CA GLU A 311 10.10 -4.99 1.27
C GLU A 311 9.77 -6.19 2.18
N LYS A 312 10.25 -6.16 3.42
CA LYS A 312 9.95 -7.19 4.43
C LYS A 312 8.46 -7.23 4.80
N LEU A 313 7.83 -6.07 4.95
CA LEU A 313 6.39 -5.99 5.24
C LEU A 313 5.55 -6.41 4.03
N ALA A 314 5.97 -6.05 2.81
CA ALA A 314 5.34 -6.54 1.58
C ALA A 314 5.45 -8.05 1.44
N THR A 315 6.58 -8.65 1.85
CA THR A 315 6.73 -10.11 1.88
C THR A 315 5.83 -10.77 2.93
N CYS A 316 5.67 -10.15 4.11
CA CYS A 316 4.69 -10.62 5.08
C CYS A 316 3.26 -10.52 4.53
N PHE A 317 2.90 -9.43 3.86
CA PHE A 317 1.61 -9.27 3.17
C PHE A 317 1.40 -10.37 2.13
N TRP A 318 2.42 -10.65 1.31
CA TRP A 318 2.39 -11.74 0.30
C TRP A 318 2.03 -13.09 0.90
N PHE A 319 2.75 -13.50 1.95
CA PHE A 319 2.54 -14.82 2.56
C PHE A 319 1.36 -14.88 3.55
N THR A 320 0.62 -13.80 3.71
CA THR A 320 -0.57 -13.77 4.55
C THR A 320 -1.78 -13.30 3.76
N VAL A 321 -1.94 -12.02 3.52
CA VAL A 321 -3.12 -11.45 2.86
C VAL A 321 -3.30 -11.99 1.44
N GLU A 322 -2.19 -12.29 0.72
CA GLU A 322 -2.25 -12.85 -0.64
C GLU A 322 -2.32 -14.39 -0.66
N PHE A 323 -1.44 -15.09 0.07
CA PHE A 323 -1.28 -16.53 -0.04
C PHE A 323 -1.35 -17.25 1.31
N GLY A 324 -1.98 -16.65 2.31
CA GLY A 324 -2.05 -17.19 3.66
C GLY A 324 -3.03 -18.35 3.82
N LEU A 325 -2.62 -19.28 4.70
CA LEU A 325 -3.45 -20.36 5.22
C LEU A 325 -3.68 -20.16 6.73
N CYS A 326 -4.82 -20.62 7.23
CA CYS A 326 -5.09 -20.66 8.67
C CYS A 326 -5.44 -22.08 9.14
N ARG A 327 -5.26 -22.30 10.43
CA ARG A 327 -5.58 -23.57 11.07
C ARG A 327 -7.00 -23.56 11.60
N GLU A 328 -7.79 -24.53 11.19
CA GLU A 328 -9.11 -24.82 11.76
C GLU A 328 -9.18 -26.22 12.34
N LYS A 329 -10.28 -26.55 13.02
CA LYS A 329 -10.45 -27.85 13.67
C LYS A 329 -10.40 -29.04 12.70
N ASP A 330 -10.87 -28.82 11.47
CA ASP A 330 -10.97 -29.83 10.40
C ASP A 330 -9.80 -29.76 9.40
N GLY A 331 -8.75 -28.95 9.69
CA GLY A 331 -7.54 -28.87 8.86
C GLY A 331 -7.15 -27.45 8.47
N LEU A 332 -6.32 -27.35 7.44
CA LEU A 332 -5.90 -26.07 6.88
C LEU A 332 -6.97 -25.49 5.97
N LYS A 333 -7.16 -24.19 6.03
CA LYS A 333 -8.07 -23.41 5.19
C LYS A 333 -7.36 -22.20 4.58
N ALA A 334 -7.81 -21.79 3.41
CA ALA A 334 -7.27 -20.64 2.71
C ALA A 334 -7.97 -19.36 3.15
N TYR A 335 -7.19 -18.32 3.38
CA TYR A 335 -7.67 -16.95 3.55
C TYR A 335 -6.98 -15.96 2.61
N GLY A 336 -5.87 -16.33 2.00
CA GLY A 336 -5.14 -15.46 1.09
C GLY A 336 -5.91 -15.20 -0.20
N ALA A 337 -5.93 -13.94 -0.64
CA ALA A 337 -6.70 -13.49 -1.81
C ALA A 337 -6.26 -14.17 -3.11
N GLY A 338 -4.96 -14.39 -3.30
CA GLY A 338 -4.41 -15.12 -4.44
C GLY A 338 -4.92 -16.56 -4.50
N LEU A 339 -5.16 -17.18 -3.34
CA LEU A 339 -5.76 -18.52 -3.26
C LEU A 339 -7.26 -18.47 -3.55
N LEU A 340 -7.97 -17.54 -2.92
CA LEU A 340 -9.44 -17.43 -3.02
C LEU A 340 -9.92 -16.92 -4.38
N SER A 341 -9.02 -16.39 -5.21
CA SER A 341 -9.31 -15.93 -6.58
C SER A 341 -8.74 -16.84 -7.69
N SER A 342 -8.02 -17.90 -7.31
CA SER A 342 -7.39 -18.86 -8.24
C SER A 342 -7.77 -20.29 -7.89
N PHE A 343 -8.70 -20.88 -8.64
CA PHE A 343 -9.16 -22.25 -8.35
C PHE A 343 -8.03 -23.29 -8.42
N GLY A 344 -7.06 -23.08 -9.30
CA GLY A 344 -5.91 -23.98 -9.47
C GLY A 344 -4.97 -23.93 -8.27
N GLU A 345 -4.59 -22.71 -7.85
CA GLU A 345 -3.70 -22.53 -6.71
C GLU A 345 -4.37 -22.85 -5.38
N LEU A 346 -5.68 -22.57 -5.23
CA LEU A 346 -6.45 -22.96 -4.05
C LEU A 346 -6.39 -24.48 -3.81
N ARG A 347 -6.51 -25.28 -4.88
CA ARG A 347 -6.37 -26.74 -4.79
C ARG A 347 -4.93 -27.17 -4.53
N HIS A 348 -3.97 -26.50 -5.17
CA HIS A 348 -2.55 -26.79 -4.97
C HIS A 348 -2.12 -26.50 -3.54
N ALA A 349 -2.49 -25.33 -3.01
CA ALA A 349 -2.13 -24.88 -1.67
C ALA A 349 -2.63 -25.80 -0.55
N LEU A 350 -3.71 -26.55 -0.78
CA LEU A 350 -4.31 -27.48 0.20
C LEU A 350 -4.15 -28.94 -0.20
N SER A 351 -3.15 -29.23 -1.08
CA SER A 351 -2.71 -30.58 -1.42
C SER A 351 -1.52 -31.00 -0.57
N ASP A 352 -0.99 -32.19 -0.82
CA ASP A 352 0.21 -32.74 -0.19
C ASP A 352 1.54 -32.30 -0.85
N LYS A 353 1.47 -31.39 -1.85
CA LYS A 353 2.63 -31.00 -2.65
C LYS A 353 3.48 -29.88 -2.02
N PRO A 354 2.87 -28.75 -1.54
CA PRO A 354 3.65 -27.63 -1.04
C PRO A 354 4.14 -27.87 0.39
N GLU A 355 5.17 -27.12 0.76
CA GLU A 355 5.63 -27.04 2.14
C GLU A 355 4.72 -26.09 2.94
N TYR A 356 4.47 -26.42 4.22
CA TYR A 356 3.76 -25.55 5.16
C TYR A 356 4.68 -25.12 6.29
N ARG A 357 4.68 -23.81 6.59
CA ARG A 357 5.44 -23.24 7.68
C ARG A 357 4.54 -22.38 8.57
N ALA A 358 4.84 -22.31 9.86
CA ALA A 358 4.16 -21.39 10.75
C ALA A 358 4.47 -19.93 10.35
N PHE A 359 3.47 -19.06 10.41
CA PHE A 359 3.67 -17.63 10.18
C PHE A 359 4.46 -17.02 11.34
N GLU A 360 5.71 -16.72 11.08
CA GLU A 360 6.64 -16.02 11.97
C GLU A 360 7.23 -14.82 11.22
N PRO A 361 6.76 -13.58 11.44
CA PRO A 361 7.16 -12.43 10.64
C PRO A 361 8.66 -12.26 10.42
N PRO A 362 9.55 -12.44 11.43
CA PRO A 362 10.99 -12.31 11.19
C PRO A 362 11.58 -13.31 10.19
N LYS A 363 10.99 -14.52 10.10
CA LYS A 363 11.39 -15.56 9.16
C LYS A 363 10.67 -15.42 7.83
N THR A 364 9.36 -15.14 7.87
CA THR A 364 8.53 -14.98 6.69
C THR A 364 8.99 -13.80 5.85
N ALA A 365 9.35 -12.68 6.47
CA ALA A 365 9.74 -11.43 5.82
C ALA A 365 10.98 -11.52 4.90
N VAL A 366 11.76 -12.58 5.00
CA VAL A 366 12.97 -12.79 4.19
C VAL A 366 12.84 -13.96 3.20
N GLN A 367 11.66 -14.59 3.14
CA GLN A 367 11.39 -15.70 2.23
C GLN A 367 11.25 -15.17 0.80
N LYS A 368 12.01 -15.75 -0.12
CA LYS A 368 11.85 -15.50 -1.57
C LYS A 368 10.63 -16.27 -2.10
N TYR A 369 9.97 -15.71 -3.08
CA TYR A 369 8.77 -16.29 -3.70
C TYR A 369 8.74 -16.05 -5.22
N PRO A 370 8.18 -16.98 -6.00
CA PRO A 370 7.86 -16.76 -7.41
C PRO A 370 6.58 -15.92 -7.53
N ILE A 371 6.46 -15.16 -8.62
CA ILE A 371 5.27 -14.35 -8.91
C ILE A 371 4.36 -15.04 -9.94
N THR A 372 4.94 -15.77 -10.90
CA THR A 372 4.24 -16.36 -12.05
C THR A 372 3.99 -17.87 -11.94
N GLU A 373 4.39 -18.47 -10.84
CA GLU A 373 4.22 -19.90 -10.55
C GLU A 373 3.51 -20.10 -9.22
N TYR A 374 2.92 -21.30 -9.00
CA TYR A 374 2.34 -21.65 -7.71
C TYR A 374 3.39 -21.59 -6.61
N GLN A 375 2.99 -21.12 -5.43
CA GLN A 375 3.92 -21.00 -4.32
C GLN A 375 4.42 -22.38 -3.87
N PRO A 376 5.74 -22.57 -3.73
CA PRO A 376 6.30 -23.83 -3.22
C PRO A 376 6.14 -23.99 -1.70
N VAL A 377 5.89 -22.88 -0.99
CA VAL A 377 5.71 -22.84 0.46
C VAL A 377 4.58 -21.89 0.82
N TYR A 378 3.73 -22.32 1.74
CA TYR A 378 2.65 -21.49 2.30
C TYR A 378 2.83 -21.33 3.82
N TYR A 379 2.46 -20.18 4.33
CA TYR A 379 2.55 -19.87 5.75
C TYR A 379 1.18 -19.99 6.41
N VAL A 380 1.18 -20.62 7.59
CA VAL A 380 -0.03 -20.94 8.33
C VAL A 380 -0.11 -20.05 9.56
N ALA A 381 -1.19 -19.27 9.67
CA ALA A 381 -1.57 -18.56 10.88
C ALA A 381 -2.40 -19.47 11.79
N GLU A 382 -2.21 -19.37 13.09
CA GLU A 382 -3.06 -20.09 14.06
C GLU A 382 -4.43 -19.41 14.19
N SER A 383 -4.48 -18.08 14.15
CA SER A 383 -5.67 -17.24 14.00
C SER A 383 -5.28 -15.86 13.49
N PHE A 384 -6.25 -15.02 13.11
CA PHE A 384 -5.97 -13.65 12.71
C PHE A 384 -5.52 -12.78 13.90
N GLU A 385 -6.00 -13.08 15.11
CA GLU A 385 -5.55 -12.42 16.35
C GLU A 385 -4.08 -12.75 16.65
N ASP A 386 -3.67 -14.03 16.54
CA ASP A 386 -2.26 -14.43 16.72
C ASP A 386 -1.37 -13.80 15.65
N ALA A 387 -1.80 -13.81 14.40
CA ALA A 387 -1.08 -13.17 13.31
C ALA A 387 -0.90 -11.65 13.55
N LYS A 388 -1.94 -10.96 14.01
CA LYS A 388 -1.89 -9.55 14.38
C LYS A 388 -0.89 -9.28 15.51
N GLU A 389 -0.95 -10.06 16.59
CA GLU A 389 -0.02 -9.90 17.71
C GLU A 389 1.44 -10.12 17.30
N ARG A 390 1.70 -11.10 16.44
CA ARG A 390 3.04 -11.35 15.88
C ARG A 390 3.50 -10.18 15.01
N MET A 391 2.61 -9.61 14.20
CA MET A 391 2.93 -8.43 13.38
C MET A 391 3.21 -7.20 14.23
N ILE A 392 2.43 -6.94 15.29
CA ILE A 392 2.69 -5.84 16.22
C ILE A 392 4.07 -6.00 16.86
N LYS A 393 4.40 -7.19 17.36
CA LYS A 393 5.74 -7.47 17.93
C LYS A 393 6.85 -7.25 16.91
N TYR A 394 6.64 -7.66 15.67
CA TYR A 394 7.61 -7.44 14.60
C TYR A 394 7.74 -5.96 14.24
N ALA A 395 6.62 -5.23 14.15
CA ALA A 395 6.61 -3.79 13.88
C ALA A 395 7.43 -2.99 14.90
N LEU A 396 7.44 -3.40 16.18
CA LEU A 396 8.25 -2.78 17.23
C LEU A 396 9.76 -2.98 17.03
N THR A 397 10.19 -3.90 16.20
CA THR A 397 11.62 -4.09 15.85
C THR A 397 12.10 -3.19 14.71
N ILE A 398 11.16 -2.53 14.01
CA ILE A 398 11.48 -1.61 12.91
C ILE A 398 12.10 -0.33 13.51
N PRO A 399 13.28 0.10 13.03
CA PRO A 399 13.96 1.27 13.60
C PRO A 399 13.25 2.56 13.20
N LYS A 400 12.39 3.05 14.09
CA LYS A 400 11.68 4.33 13.98
C LYS A 400 11.81 5.09 15.29
N SER A 401 12.03 6.40 15.23
CA SER A 401 12.12 7.30 16.40
C SER A 401 10.75 7.74 16.92
N PHE A 402 9.66 7.30 16.30
CA PHE A 402 8.28 7.70 16.61
C PHE A 402 7.34 6.50 16.53
N GLY A 403 6.24 6.58 17.24
CA GLY A 403 5.09 5.69 17.07
C GLY A 403 4.04 6.31 16.16
N VAL A 404 3.11 5.48 15.68
CA VAL A 404 1.94 5.92 14.92
C VAL A 404 0.67 5.29 15.50
N ARG A 405 -0.44 6.03 15.44
CA ARG A 405 -1.76 5.56 15.82
C ARG A 405 -2.78 6.04 14.79
N TYR A 406 -3.68 5.15 14.39
CA TYR A 406 -4.82 5.54 13.57
C TYR A 406 -5.95 6.08 14.45
N ASN A 407 -6.43 7.27 14.10
CA ASN A 407 -7.62 7.87 14.70
C ASN A 407 -8.82 7.68 13.75
N ALA A 408 -9.72 6.75 14.10
CA ALA A 408 -10.86 6.41 13.26
C ALA A 408 -11.88 7.56 13.12
N TYR A 409 -11.98 8.44 14.12
CA TYR A 409 -12.93 9.57 14.09
C TYR A 409 -12.53 10.65 13.08
N THR A 410 -11.22 10.86 12.90
CA THR A 410 -10.69 11.88 12.00
C THR A 410 -10.10 11.28 10.72
N GLN A 411 -10.06 9.95 10.62
CA GLN A 411 -9.42 9.18 9.54
C GLN A 411 -7.99 9.70 9.28
N SER A 412 -7.23 9.88 10.37
CA SER A 412 -5.88 10.41 10.34
C SER A 412 -4.89 9.57 11.13
N ILE A 413 -3.61 9.72 10.79
CA ILE A 413 -2.52 9.11 11.54
C ILE A 413 -1.96 10.15 12.51
N GLU A 414 -2.04 9.83 13.79
CA GLU A 414 -1.39 10.55 14.87
C GLU A 414 0.04 10.04 15.04
N VAL A 415 1.00 10.95 15.04
CA VAL A 415 2.40 10.62 15.31
C VAL A 415 2.68 10.81 16.77
N LEU A 416 3.25 9.78 17.37
CA LEU A 416 3.57 9.73 18.79
C LEU A 416 5.08 9.97 18.95
N ASP A 417 5.48 11.23 18.96
CA ASP A 417 6.88 11.70 19.00
C ASP A 417 7.18 12.61 20.19
N SER A 418 6.17 12.92 21.02
CA SER A 418 6.35 13.78 22.19
C SER A 418 5.76 13.16 23.46
N LYS A 419 6.53 13.23 24.55
CA LYS A 419 6.14 12.69 25.86
C LYS A 419 4.77 13.23 26.36
N PRO A 420 4.48 14.55 26.31
CA PRO A 420 3.19 15.07 26.78
C PRO A 420 2.00 14.56 25.96
N GLN A 421 2.17 14.31 24.67
CA GLN A 421 1.14 13.75 23.81
C GLN A 421 0.84 12.29 24.17
N ILE A 422 1.91 11.50 24.37
CA ILE A 422 1.78 10.09 24.74
C ILE A 422 1.12 9.96 26.11
N GLU A 423 1.53 10.77 27.11
CA GLU A 423 0.95 10.77 28.44
C GLU A 423 -0.55 11.09 28.43
N ARG A 424 -0.98 12.08 27.64
CA ARG A 424 -2.42 12.40 27.47
C ARG A 424 -3.18 11.24 26.85
N LEU A 425 -2.63 10.60 25.82
CA LEU A 425 -3.24 9.46 25.14
C LEU A 425 -3.37 8.26 26.09
N VAL A 426 -2.33 7.96 26.86
CA VAL A 426 -2.33 6.89 27.88
C VAL A 426 -3.41 7.16 28.92
N SER A 427 -3.56 8.41 29.39
CA SER A 427 -4.61 8.80 30.31
C SER A 427 -6.02 8.57 29.74
N THR A 428 -6.24 8.95 28.46
CA THR A 428 -7.53 8.73 27.79
C THR A 428 -7.86 7.26 27.68
N ILE A 429 -6.94 6.43 27.18
CA ILE A 429 -7.12 4.98 27.04
C ILE A 429 -7.32 4.33 28.41
N GLY A 430 -6.59 4.78 29.44
CA GLY A 430 -6.76 4.29 30.81
C GLY A 430 -8.17 4.53 31.36
N SER A 431 -8.77 5.68 31.04
CA SER A 431 -10.16 5.98 31.40
C SER A 431 -11.16 5.05 30.70
N GLU A 432 -10.99 4.81 29.41
CA GLU A 432 -11.81 3.87 28.62
C GLU A 432 -11.68 2.44 29.17
N MET A 433 -10.46 1.98 29.44
CA MET A 433 -10.21 0.67 30.04
C MET A 433 -10.91 0.53 31.43
N THR A 434 -10.89 1.58 32.23
CA THR A 434 -11.56 1.58 33.55
C THR A 434 -13.06 1.37 33.39
N ILE A 435 -13.70 2.02 32.41
CA ILE A 435 -15.11 1.84 32.09
C ILE A 435 -15.40 0.39 31.69
N LEU A 436 -14.60 -0.18 30.79
CA LEU A 436 -14.74 -1.55 30.30
C LEU A 436 -14.58 -2.58 31.44
N ILE A 437 -13.53 -2.43 32.24
CA ILE A 437 -13.29 -3.31 33.40
C ILE A 437 -14.46 -3.25 34.39
N ASN A 438 -14.99 -2.04 34.66
CA ASN A 438 -16.14 -1.90 35.54
C ASN A 438 -17.43 -2.49 34.96
N SER A 439 -17.57 -2.46 33.62
CA SER A 439 -18.70 -3.10 32.94
C SER A 439 -18.61 -4.63 33.02
N LEU A 440 -17.42 -5.21 32.82
CA LEU A 440 -17.20 -6.65 33.00
C LEU A 440 -17.52 -7.16 34.39
N LYS A 441 -17.30 -6.33 35.44
CA LYS A 441 -17.64 -6.70 36.83
C LYS A 441 -19.15 -6.74 37.11
N LYS A 442 -19.98 -6.21 36.20
CA LYS A 442 -21.45 -6.19 36.33
C LYS A 442 -22.13 -7.33 35.57
N LEU A 443 -21.39 -8.05 34.72
CA LEU A 443 -21.83 -9.26 34.04
C LEU A 443 -21.51 -10.52 34.85
#